data_52afb1770376e7c67b7d3e71e4d1d30d
#
_entry.id   52afb1770376e7c67b7d3e71e4d1d30d
#
_cell.length_a   1.000
_cell.length_b   1.000
_cell.length_c   1.000
_cell.angle_alpha   90.00
_cell.angle_beta   90.00
_cell.angle_gamma   90.00
#
_symmetry.space_group_name_H-M   'P 1'
#
loop_
_entity.id
_entity.type
_entity.pdbx_description
1 polymer ?
#
loop_
_entity_poly.entity_id
_entity_poly.type
_entity_poly.pdbx_seq_one_letter_code
_entity_poly.pdbx_strand_id
1 'polypeptide(L)'
;MKIIVQKFGGTSLKEDTGRLEAVRHIKKAVDEGYKVVCVVSAMGRFGDPYATDTLLSLLGDNNKISNREQDLLLSCGEIISSVVFSGLLNASGLSASALTGPQAGFRTNDDFSNARIIDMKCERIRAELENYSVVVVAGFQGQSKSGDIATLGRGGSDTSASALGAALQAEFIDIFTDVEGVMTADPRLVKDARPLSVVTYAEICNMAYQGAKVIHPRAVEIAMQAKIPLRIRSTYSDLPGTLVTSSLKGPAGKDVQESIITGIAHVSNITQIKVYANDGQYDLQTKVFKAMAQEQISVDFINISPKGVVYTIMEDKTELALRKLKEIGYEPDVTRNCAKVSAVGAGIAGTPGVTAAIVESLSSRNIQILQSADSHTTIWVLVKKEDLIESVNALHTTFRLNEEGITTNLQEIVQQQFNEY
;
A
#
# COMPACT_ATOMS: atom_id res chain seq x y z
N MET A 1 -15.91 12.56 23.95
CA MET A 1 -16.08 12.92 22.53
C MET A 1 -15.63 11.70 21.72
N LYS A 2 -16.51 11.09 20.92
CA LYS A 2 -16.15 10.01 20.01
C LYS A 2 -15.58 10.60 18.72
N ILE A 3 -14.41 10.17 18.33
CA ILE A 3 -13.72 10.68 17.14
C ILE A 3 -13.57 9.56 16.12
N ILE A 4 -13.83 9.89 14.86
CA ILE A 4 -13.49 9.05 13.71
C ILE A 4 -12.61 9.85 12.76
N VAL A 5 -11.60 9.17 12.17
CA VAL A 5 -10.79 9.77 11.10
C VAL A 5 -11.23 9.19 9.78
N GLN A 6 -11.56 10.04 8.81
CA GLN A 6 -11.98 9.63 7.46
C GLN A 6 -11.05 10.26 6.44
N LYS A 7 -10.41 9.43 5.60
CA LYS A 7 -9.52 9.91 4.55
C LYS A 7 -10.16 9.71 3.17
N PHE A 8 -10.14 10.75 2.35
CA PHE A 8 -10.59 10.70 0.97
C PHE A 8 -9.42 10.96 0.00
N GLY A 9 -9.27 10.04 -0.98
CA GLY A 9 -8.23 10.13 -2.00
C GLY A 9 -8.52 11.19 -3.06
N GLY A 10 -7.51 11.55 -3.86
CA GLY A 10 -7.63 12.56 -4.91
C GLY A 10 -8.70 12.23 -5.95
N THR A 11 -8.87 10.97 -6.31
CA THR A 11 -9.93 10.52 -7.23
C THR A 11 -11.33 10.69 -6.69
N SER A 12 -11.50 10.51 -5.37
CA SER A 12 -12.79 10.73 -4.69
C SER A 12 -13.18 12.21 -4.63
N LEU A 13 -12.19 13.11 -4.64
CA LEU A 13 -12.40 14.56 -4.50
C LEU A 13 -12.28 15.34 -5.80
N LYS A 14 -11.97 14.67 -6.93
CA LYS A 14 -11.76 15.30 -8.23
C LYS A 14 -13.04 15.98 -8.73
N GLU A 15 -14.14 15.25 -8.72
CA GLU A 15 -15.41 15.68 -9.30
C GLU A 15 -16.48 15.96 -8.24
N ASP A 16 -17.48 16.75 -8.60
CA ASP A 16 -18.58 17.11 -7.68
C ASP A 16 -19.32 15.87 -7.17
N THR A 17 -19.55 14.88 -8.02
CA THR A 17 -20.21 13.62 -7.64
C THR A 17 -19.43 12.90 -6.54
N GLY A 18 -18.11 12.74 -6.68
CA GLY A 18 -17.28 12.11 -5.67
C GLY A 18 -17.24 12.91 -4.36
N ARG A 19 -17.17 14.26 -4.46
CA ARG A 19 -17.22 15.13 -3.28
C ARG A 19 -18.55 15.03 -2.53
N LEU A 20 -19.68 14.93 -3.24
CA LEU A 20 -21.01 14.75 -2.62
C LEU A 20 -21.14 13.40 -1.93
N GLU A 21 -20.58 12.33 -2.52
CA GLU A 21 -20.52 11.03 -1.85
C GLU A 21 -19.67 11.07 -0.58
N ALA A 22 -18.52 11.76 -0.61
CA ALA A 22 -17.71 11.99 0.57
C ALA A 22 -18.46 12.76 1.66
N VAL A 23 -19.22 13.80 1.28
CA VAL A 23 -20.12 14.54 2.22
C VAL A 23 -21.15 13.60 2.84
N ARG A 24 -21.74 12.70 2.06
CA ARG A 24 -22.72 11.71 2.54
C ARG A 24 -22.15 10.81 3.64
N HIS A 25 -20.94 10.29 3.44
CA HIS A 25 -20.25 9.48 4.45
C HIS A 25 -19.91 10.25 5.72
N ILE A 26 -19.44 11.49 5.57
CA ILE A 26 -19.14 12.36 6.72
C ILE A 26 -20.42 12.68 7.49
N LYS A 27 -21.51 13.05 6.79
CA LYS A 27 -22.80 13.35 7.41
C LYS A 27 -23.32 12.15 8.19
N LYS A 28 -23.25 10.94 7.62
CA LYS A 28 -23.63 9.71 8.32
C LYS A 28 -22.84 9.53 9.63
N ALA A 29 -21.53 9.75 9.63
CA ALA A 29 -20.72 9.64 10.84
C ALA A 29 -21.07 10.73 11.88
N VAL A 30 -21.37 11.96 11.45
CA VAL A 30 -21.84 13.03 12.35
C VAL A 30 -23.21 12.69 12.94
N ASP A 31 -24.14 12.17 12.14
CA ASP A 31 -25.48 11.75 12.58
C ASP A 31 -25.40 10.56 13.57
N GLU A 32 -24.38 9.71 13.46
CA GLU A 32 -24.06 8.64 14.42
C GLU A 32 -23.36 9.16 15.70
N GLY A 33 -23.17 10.47 15.83
CA GLY A 33 -22.61 11.12 17.01
C GLY A 33 -21.10 11.25 17.07
N TYR A 34 -20.40 11.02 15.97
CA TYR A 34 -18.96 11.23 15.88
C TYR A 34 -18.61 12.68 15.60
N LYS A 35 -17.48 13.10 16.14
CA LYS A 35 -16.67 14.21 15.60
C LYS A 35 -15.75 13.65 14.52
N VAL A 36 -15.74 14.28 13.35
CA VAL A 36 -15.03 13.76 12.20
C VAL A 36 -13.76 14.57 11.93
N VAL A 37 -12.62 13.90 11.86
CA VAL A 37 -11.38 14.45 11.31
C VAL A 37 -11.23 13.91 9.89
N CYS A 38 -11.42 14.79 8.91
CA CYS A 38 -11.40 14.44 7.50
C CYS A 38 -10.04 14.75 6.89
N VAL A 39 -9.29 13.74 6.47
CA VAL A 39 -8.00 13.92 5.78
C VAL A 39 -8.21 13.88 4.27
N VAL A 40 -7.71 14.89 3.57
CA VAL A 40 -7.86 15.00 2.13
C VAL A 40 -6.51 14.92 1.41
N SER A 41 -6.50 14.28 0.23
CA SER A 41 -5.40 14.34 -0.74
C SER A 41 -5.62 15.49 -1.72
N ALA A 42 -4.58 15.86 -2.47
CA ALA A 42 -4.68 16.71 -3.63
C ALA A 42 -5.72 16.14 -4.62
N MET A 43 -6.53 17.02 -5.24
CA MET A 43 -7.64 16.61 -6.12
C MET A 43 -7.13 16.10 -7.46
N GLY A 44 -7.59 14.91 -7.87
CA GLY A 44 -7.35 14.36 -9.20
C GLY A 44 -6.07 13.51 -9.33
N ARG A 45 -5.67 13.31 -10.58
CA ARG A 45 -4.46 12.60 -11.03
C ARG A 45 -3.69 13.45 -12.02
N PHE A 46 -2.55 13.00 -12.51
CA PHE A 46 -1.77 13.70 -13.53
C PHE A 46 -2.67 14.23 -14.67
N GLY A 47 -2.50 15.50 -14.99
CA GLY A 47 -3.34 16.25 -15.95
C GLY A 47 -4.47 17.05 -15.31
N ASP A 48 -4.90 16.74 -14.09
CA ASP A 48 -5.85 17.57 -13.34
C ASP A 48 -5.10 18.73 -12.65
N PRO A 49 -5.67 19.96 -12.59
CA PRO A 49 -4.91 21.18 -12.26
C PRO A 49 -4.17 21.15 -10.93
N TYR A 50 -4.73 20.50 -9.92
CA TYR A 50 -4.24 20.56 -8.53
C TYR A 50 -3.66 19.22 -8.04
N ALA A 51 -3.55 18.24 -8.93
CA ALA A 51 -2.98 16.96 -8.60
C ALA A 51 -1.46 17.07 -8.32
N THR A 52 -0.97 16.30 -7.37
CA THR A 52 0.44 16.31 -6.95
C THR A 52 1.41 16.15 -8.13
N ASP A 53 1.14 15.18 -9.04
CA ASP A 53 1.99 14.94 -10.20
C ASP A 53 1.92 16.08 -11.22
N THR A 54 0.78 16.78 -11.33
CA THR A 54 0.63 17.97 -12.19
C THR A 54 1.41 19.15 -11.62
N LEU A 55 1.32 19.38 -10.30
CA LEU A 55 2.13 20.40 -9.63
C LEU A 55 3.63 20.12 -9.81
N LEU A 56 4.04 18.85 -9.66
CA LEU A 56 5.43 18.45 -9.87
C LEU A 56 5.89 18.74 -11.30
N SER A 57 5.03 18.54 -12.31
CA SER A 57 5.37 18.77 -13.72
C SER A 57 5.65 20.26 -14.05
N LEU A 58 5.19 21.20 -13.21
CA LEU A 58 5.49 22.63 -13.38
C LEU A 58 6.99 22.93 -13.24
N LEU A 59 7.73 22.07 -12.56
CA LEU A 59 9.17 22.25 -12.33
C LEU A 59 10.02 21.93 -13.57
N GLY A 60 9.49 21.13 -14.50
CA GLY A 60 10.21 20.66 -15.68
C GLY A 60 11.40 19.73 -15.36
N ASP A 61 12.00 19.16 -16.40
CA ASP A 61 13.07 18.15 -16.27
C ASP A 61 14.42 18.73 -15.82
N ASN A 62 14.65 20.02 -16.03
CA ASN A 62 15.91 20.71 -15.71
C ASN A 62 15.82 21.62 -14.48
N ASN A 63 14.89 21.32 -13.55
CA ASN A 63 14.77 22.13 -12.37
C ASN A 63 16.00 21.99 -11.46
N LYS A 64 16.39 23.10 -10.83
CA LYS A 64 17.50 23.18 -9.88
C LYS A 64 17.01 23.56 -8.48
N ILE A 65 15.73 23.39 -8.21
CA ILE A 65 15.18 23.69 -6.89
C ILE A 65 15.54 22.58 -5.91
N SER A 66 15.59 22.92 -4.63
CA SER A 66 15.78 21.93 -3.59
C SER A 66 14.51 21.11 -3.33
N ASN A 67 14.66 19.94 -2.70
CA ASN A 67 13.52 19.13 -2.26
C ASN A 67 12.61 19.94 -1.30
N ARG A 68 13.14 20.90 -0.55
CA ARG A 68 12.38 21.79 0.32
C ARG A 68 11.38 22.67 -0.47
N GLU A 69 11.83 23.32 -1.53
CA GLU A 69 10.94 24.11 -2.40
C GLU A 69 9.94 23.22 -3.15
N GLN A 70 10.38 22.03 -3.54
CA GLN A 70 9.48 21.04 -4.15
C GLN A 70 8.36 20.66 -3.19
N ASP A 71 8.67 20.35 -1.93
CA ASP A 71 7.68 20.01 -0.90
C ASP A 71 6.71 21.16 -0.64
N LEU A 72 7.20 22.40 -0.63
CA LEU A 72 6.36 23.58 -0.51
C LEU A 72 5.35 23.67 -1.65
N LEU A 73 5.79 23.48 -2.91
CA LEU A 73 4.90 23.47 -4.07
C LEU A 73 3.87 22.35 -4.00
N LEU A 74 4.31 21.12 -3.72
CA LEU A 74 3.42 19.96 -3.70
C LEU A 74 2.36 20.06 -2.62
N SER A 75 2.68 20.63 -1.46
CA SER A 75 1.74 20.80 -0.34
C SER A 75 0.54 21.68 -0.68
N CYS A 76 0.63 22.54 -1.68
CA CYS A 76 -0.47 23.39 -2.12
C CYS A 76 -1.70 22.60 -2.59
N GLY A 77 -1.51 21.42 -3.17
CA GLY A 77 -2.59 20.59 -3.67
C GLY A 77 -3.58 20.19 -2.57
N GLU A 78 -3.06 19.70 -1.44
CA GLU A 78 -3.86 19.30 -0.29
C GLU A 78 -4.46 20.51 0.45
N ILE A 79 -3.76 21.64 0.48
CA ILE A 79 -4.29 22.90 1.07
C ILE A 79 -5.51 23.36 0.27
N ILE A 80 -5.42 23.41 -1.05
CA ILE A 80 -6.55 23.77 -1.93
C ILE A 80 -7.70 22.79 -1.67
N SER A 81 -7.44 21.48 -1.70
CA SER A 81 -8.43 20.44 -1.46
C SER A 81 -9.13 20.61 -0.12
N SER A 82 -8.41 20.90 0.97
CA SER A 82 -8.98 21.06 2.31
C SER A 82 -9.93 22.25 2.41
N VAL A 83 -9.58 23.39 1.78
CA VAL A 83 -10.43 24.60 1.79
C VAL A 83 -11.67 24.41 0.93
N VAL A 84 -11.51 23.86 -0.28
CA VAL A 84 -12.65 23.60 -1.19
C VAL A 84 -13.63 22.63 -0.55
N PHE A 85 -13.13 21.53 0.03
CA PHE A 85 -13.98 20.52 0.63
C PHE A 85 -14.65 21.00 1.93
N SER A 86 -13.95 21.77 2.77
CA SER A 86 -14.55 22.42 3.95
C SER A 86 -15.68 23.39 3.57
N GLY A 87 -15.50 24.15 2.48
CA GLY A 87 -16.56 25.00 1.93
C GLY A 87 -17.79 24.23 1.51
N LEU A 88 -17.63 23.09 0.83
CA LEU A 88 -18.71 22.21 0.44
C LEU A 88 -19.45 21.59 1.64
N LEU A 89 -18.71 21.16 2.67
CA LEU A 89 -19.31 20.63 3.91
C LEU A 89 -20.19 21.68 4.58
N ASN A 90 -19.71 22.94 4.71
CA ASN A 90 -20.48 24.03 5.25
C ASN A 90 -21.74 24.34 4.41
N ALA A 91 -21.62 24.36 3.08
CA ALA A 91 -22.76 24.52 2.17
C ALA A 91 -23.79 23.38 2.29
N SER A 92 -23.33 22.19 2.71
CA SER A 92 -24.16 20.99 2.95
C SER A 92 -24.75 20.92 4.38
N GLY A 93 -24.58 21.97 5.18
CA GLY A 93 -25.15 22.08 6.53
C GLY A 93 -24.31 21.43 7.65
N LEU A 94 -23.07 21.07 7.37
CA LEU A 94 -22.14 20.56 8.38
C LEU A 94 -21.17 21.69 8.80
N SER A 95 -21.00 21.92 10.10
CA SER A 95 -20.01 22.90 10.57
C SER A 95 -18.61 22.33 10.40
N ALA A 96 -17.80 22.94 9.52
CA ALA A 96 -16.48 22.46 9.17
C ALA A 96 -15.43 23.56 9.18
N SER A 97 -14.20 23.25 9.64
CA SER A 97 -13.00 24.09 9.53
C SER A 97 -11.89 23.37 8.77
N ALA A 98 -10.99 24.11 8.13
CA ALA A 98 -9.86 23.57 7.40
C ALA A 98 -8.53 23.87 8.11
N LEU A 99 -7.63 22.90 8.17
CA LEU A 99 -6.28 23.02 8.72
C LEU A 99 -5.25 22.48 7.74
N THR A 100 -4.10 23.16 7.65
CA THR A 100 -2.91 22.58 7.02
C THR A 100 -2.33 21.47 7.90
N GLY A 101 -1.44 20.61 7.34
CA GLY A 101 -0.76 19.61 8.13
C GLY A 101 0.00 20.17 9.35
N PRO A 102 0.84 21.22 9.18
CA PRO A 102 1.47 21.92 10.31
C PRO A 102 0.50 22.43 11.38
N GLN A 103 -0.65 22.99 10.97
CA GLN A 103 -1.69 23.46 11.89
C GLN A 103 -2.41 22.30 12.61
N ALA A 104 -2.55 21.18 11.94
CA ALA A 104 -3.09 19.94 12.51
C ALA A 104 -2.11 19.23 13.47
N GLY A 105 -0.88 19.73 13.55
CA GLY A 105 0.11 19.29 14.53
C GLY A 105 1.13 18.29 14.04
N PHE A 106 1.20 17.98 12.73
CA PHE A 106 2.22 17.10 12.19
C PHE A 106 3.62 17.70 12.33
N ARG A 107 4.50 17.03 13.06
CA ARG A 107 5.93 17.38 13.18
C ARG A 107 6.75 16.29 12.51
N THR A 108 7.67 16.69 11.62
CA THR A 108 8.46 15.78 10.80
C THR A 108 9.95 15.98 11.00
N ASN A 109 10.75 15.01 10.56
CA ASN A 109 12.17 15.23 10.30
C ASN A 109 12.36 16.12 9.05
N ASP A 110 13.62 16.44 8.73
CA ASP A 110 14.00 17.32 7.61
C ASP A 110 14.36 16.52 6.32
N ASP A 111 13.86 15.25 6.21
CA ASP A 111 14.03 14.42 5.02
C ASP A 111 12.95 14.77 3.99
N PHE A 112 13.17 15.90 3.30
CA PHE A 112 12.21 16.43 2.33
C PHE A 112 11.90 15.40 1.23
N SER A 113 10.67 15.40 0.73
CA SER A 113 10.07 14.47 -0.23
C SER A 113 9.79 13.06 0.31
N ASN A 114 10.31 12.69 1.50
CA ASN A 114 10.04 11.40 2.15
C ASN A 114 10.10 11.50 3.68
N ALA A 115 9.58 12.60 4.22
CA ALA A 115 9.65 12.91 5.63
C ALA A 115 8.91 11.87 6.50
N ARG A 116 9.40 11.73 7.74
CA ARG A 116 8.78 10.89 8.76
C ARG A 116 8.15 11.76 9.84
N ILE A 117 6.94 11.41 10.24
CA ILE A 117 6.27 12.02 11.39
C ILE A 117 7.04 11.58 12.63
N ILE A 118 7.54 12.55 13.40
CA ILE A 118 8.30 12.33 14.63
C ILE A 118 7.50 12.69 15.89
N ASP A 119 6.47 13.52 15.74
CA ASP A 119 5.59 13.95 16.84
C ASP A 119 4.25 14.44 16.28
N MET A 120 3.20 14.40 17.11
CA MET A 120 1.85 14.87 16.79
C MET A 120 1.34 15.80 17.89
N LYS A 121 1.05 17.07 17.57
CA LYS A 121 0.52 18.09 18.47
C LYS A 121 -0.93 18.40 18.12
N CYS A 122 -1.86 17.62 18.66
CA CYS A 122 -3.27 17.64 18.29
C CYS A 122 -4.15 18.61 19.10
N GLU A 123 -3.56 19.50 19.92
CA GLU A 123 -4.30 20.44 20.77
C GLU A 123 -5.24 21.32 19.94
N ARG A 124 -4.77 21.82 18.80
CA ARG A 124 -5.58 22.65 17.92
C ARG A 124 -6.74 21.89 17.32
N ILE A 125 -6.54 20.64 16.84
CA ILE A 125 -7.65 19.82 16.33
C ILE A 125 -8.70 19.61 17.41
N ARG A 126 -8.30 19.31 18.65
CA ARG A 126 -9.24 19.12 19.77
C ARG A 126 -10.04 20.40 20.05
N ALA A 127 -9.39 21.55 20.04
CA ALA A 127 -10.06 22.86 20.22
C ALA A 127 -11.04 23.16 19.06
N GLU A 128 -10.66 22.88 17.82
CA GLU A 128 -11.56 23.04 16.66
C GLU A 128 -12.78 22.11 16.77
N LEU A 129 -12.60 20.85 17.19
CA LEU A 129 -13.69 19.90 17.34
C LEU A 129 -14.69 20.26 18.46
N GLU A 130 -14.37 21.17 19.37
CA GLU A 130 -15.34 21.73 20.32
C GLU A 130 -16.39 22.58 19.59
N ASN A 131 -15.97 23.34 18.58
CA ASN A 131 -16.80 24.29 17.85
C ASN A 131 -17.37 23.74 16.53
N TYR A 132 -16.68 22.79 15.91
CA TYR A 132 -17.04 22.21 14.61
C TYR A 132 -17.37 20.74 14.73
N SER A 133 -18.24 20.25 13.84
CA SER A 133 -18.54 18.83 13.70
C SER A 133 -17.45 18.11 12.91
N VAL A 134 -16.79 18.84 12.01
CA VAL A 134 -15.79 18.31 11.08
C VAL A 134 -14.56 19.21 11.06
N VAL A 135 -13.36 18.60 11.15
CA VAL A 135 -12.10 19.29 10.89
C VAL A 135 -11.46 18.65 9.66
N VAL A 136 -11.32 19.43 8.58
CA VAL A 136 -10.69 18.98 7.32
C VAL A 136 -9.20 19.28 7.38
N VAL A 137 -8.39 18.27 7.22
CA VAL A 137 -6.93 18.36 7.33
C VAL A 137 -6.26 18.08 5.99
N ALA A 138 -5.40 18.99 5.54
CA ALA A 138 -4.52 18.74 4.42
C ALA A 138 -3.55 17.61 4.77
N GLY A 139 -3.71 16.44 4.14
CA GLY A 139 -2.84 15.28 4.33
C GLY A 139 -1.47 15.46 3.67
N PHE A 140 -0.64 14.40 3.68
CA PHE A 140 0.64 14.34 2.97
C PHE A 140 1.75 15.26 3.49
N GLN A 141 1.50 16.23 4.35
CA GLN A 141 2.42 17.29 4.75
C GLN A 141 2.52 17.45 6.25
N GLY A 142 3.67 17.94 6.72
CA GLY A 142 3.91 18.33 8.10
C GLY A 142 4.94 19.45 8.19
N GLN A 143 5.33 19.81 9.41
CA GLN A 143 6.34 20.83 9.69
C GLN A 143 7.63 20.18 10.15
N SER A 144 8.71 20.47 9.45
CA SER A 144 10.07 20.09 9.83
C SER A 144 10.56 20.85 11.06
N LYS A 145 11.68 20.45 11.60
CA LYS A 145 12.30 21.14 12.77
C LYS A 145 12.69 22.57 12.43
N SER A 146 13.07 22.85 11.18
CA SER A 146 13.42 24.20 10.70
C SER A 146 12.19 25.10 10.50
N GLY A 147 10.97 24.55 10.62
CA GLY A 147 9.72 25.31 10.40
C GLY A 147 9.18 25.21 8.98
N ASP A 148 9.90 24.55 8.09
CA ASP A 148 9.52 24.36 6.68
C ASP A 148 8.43 23.29 6.52
N ILE A 149 7.71 23.31 5.41
CA ILE A 149 6.80 22.24 5.03
C ILE A 149 7.62 21.08 4.46
N ALA A 150 7.36 19.87 4.96
CA ALA A 150 7.95 18.65 4.45
C ALA A 150 6.84 17.65 4.07
N THR A 151 6.99 16.97 2.92
CA THR A 151 6.03 15.99 2.43
C THR A 151 6.41 14.58 2.85
N LEU A 152 5.40 13.74 3.09
CA LEU A 152 5.57 12.38 3.63
C LEU A 152 5.86 11.32 2.56
N GLY A 153 5.94 11.71 1.30
CA GLY A 153 6.14 10.80 0.20
C GLY A 153 4.89 9.96 -0.15
N ARG A 154 5.07 8.86 -0.87
CA ARG A 154 3.95 8.01 -1.31
C ARG A 154 3.09 7.54 -0.15
N GLY A 155 1.77 7.54 -0.35
CA GLY A 155 0.80 7.17 0.69
C GLY A 155 0.77 8.14 1.87
N GLY A 156 1.29 9.36 1.70
CA GLY A 156 1.40 10.34 2.76
C GLY A 156 0.07 10.73 3.37
N SER A 157 -1.02 10.84 2.60
CA SER A 157 -2.35 11.14 3.15
C SER A 157 -2.94 9.97 3.95
N ASP A 158 -2.70 8.71 3.54
CA ASP A 158 -3.07 7.52 4.34
C ASP A 158 -2.29 7.52 5.66
N THR A 159 -0.98 7.81 5.57
CA THR A 159 -0.09 7.95 6.74
C THR A 159 -0.57 9.06 7.67
N SER A 160 -1.00 10.21 7.13
CA SER A 160 -1.58 11.31 7.90
C SER A 160 -2.84 10.89 8.65
N ALA A 161 -3.74 10.17 7.97
CA ALA A 161 -4.97 9.67 8.60
C ALA A 161 -4.68 8.70 9.74
N SER A 162 -3.75 7.77 9.54
CA SER A 162 -3.37 6.81 10.58
C SER A 162 -2.69 7.49 11.77
N ALA A 163 -1.82 8.47 11.53
CA ALA A 163 -1.15 9.23 12.60
C ALA A 163 -2.15 10.07 13.41
N LEU A 164 -3.14 10.70 12.76
CA LEU A 164 -4.21 11.42 13.45
C LEU A 164 -5.10 10.47 14.24
N GLY A 165 -5.47 9.32 13.66
CA GLY A 165 -6.22 8.30 14.36
C GLY A 165 -5.53 7.86 15.64
N ALA A 166 -4.22 7.57 15.56
CA ALA A 166 -3.41 7.20 16.71
C ALA A 166 -3.33 8.31 17.77
N ALA A 167 -2.99 9.55 17.37
CA ALA A 167 -2.81 10.67 18.29
C ALA A 167 -4.11 11.15 18.95
N LEU A 168 -5.24 11.02 18.27
CA LEU A 168 -6.57 11.39 18.76
C LEU A 168 -7.29 10.24 19.47
N GLN A 169 -6.74 9.03 19.43
CA GLN A 169 -7.38 7.80 19.92
C GLN A 169 -8.77 7.60 19.27
N ALA A 170 -8.80 7.70 17.94
CA ALA A 170 -10.02 7.54 17.18
C ALA A 170 -10.59 6.12 17.34
N GLU A 171 -11.91 5.98 17.27
CA GLU A 171 -12.59 4.68 17.33
C GLU A 171 -12.31 3.85 16.08
N PHE A 172 -12.26 4.53 14.92
CA PHE A 172 -11.93 3.93 13.62
C PHE A 172 -11.13 4.93 12.77
N ILE A 173 -10.39 4.38 11.79
CA ILE A 173 -9.82 5.12 10.68
C ILE A 173 -10.42 4.56 9.39
N ASP A 174 -11.23 5.36 8.69
CA ASP A 174 -11.79 4.99 7.39
C ASP A 174 -10.87 5.51 6.28
N ILE A 175 -10.43 4.62 5.41
CA ILE A 175 -9.71 4.95 4.18
C ILE A 175 -10.67 4.75 3.01
N PHE A 176 -11.18 5.85 2.48
CA PHE A 176 -12.05 5.82 1.31
C PHE A 176 -11.23 5.84 0.01
N THR A 177 -11.60 4.95 -0.89
CA THR A 177 -10.94 4.72 -2.17
C THR A 177 -11.99 4.47 -3.28
N ASP A 178 -11.55 4.16 -4.49
CA ASP A 178 -12.39 3.82 -5.64
C ASP A 178 -12.74 2.33 -5.75
N VAL A 179 -12.27 1.50 -4.78
CA VAL A 179 -12.59 0.07 -4.70
C VAL A 179 -13.38 -0.27 -3.43
N GLU A 180 -14.15 -1.38 -3.45
CA GLU A 180 -15.05 -1.76 -2.36
C GLU A 180 -14.36 -2.30 -1.10
N GLY A 181 -13.04 -2.45 -1.14
CA GLY A 181 -12.22 -2.98 -0.06
C GLY A 181 -10.96 -3.66 -0.58
N VAL A 182 -10.37 -4.47 0.27
CA VAL A 182 -9.25 -5.33 -0.11
C VAL A 182 -9.80 -6.56 -0.82
N MET A 183 -9.31 -6.86 -2.01
CA MET A 183 -9.76 -7.98 -2.82
C MET A 183 -8.83 -9.18 -2.67
N THR A 184 -9.34 -10.39 -2.87
CA THR A 184 -8.55 -11.63 -2.86
C THR A 184 -7.49 -11.68 -3.98
N ALA A 185 -7.67 -10.92 -5.05
CA ALA A 185 -6.69 -10.64 -6.11
C ALA A 185 -7.07 -9.33 -6.81
N ASP A 186 -6.24 -8.86 -7.75
CA ASP A 186 -6.58 -7.69 -8.57
C ASP A 186 -7.79 -8.03 -9.48
N PRO A 187 -8.94 -7.37 -9.33
CA PRO A 187 -10.14 -7.68 -10.12
C PRO A 187 -9.99 -7.38 -11.62
N ARG A 188 -8.96 -6.64 -12.02
CA ARG A 188 -8.63 -6.42 -13.41
C ARG A 188 -7.99 -7.65 -14.07
N LEU A 189 -7.39 -8.55 -13.26
CA LEU A 189 -6.75 -9.79 -13.72
C LEU A 189 -7.61 -11.01 -13.42
N VAL A 190 -8.34 -11.03 -12.31
CA VAL A 190 -9.14 -12.14 -11.83
C VAL A 190 -10.60 -11.69 -11.73
N LYS A 191 -11.46 -12.20 -12.60
CA LYS A 191 -12.88 -11.82 -12.63
C LYS A 191 -13.66 -12.25 -11.39
N ASP A 192 -13.27 -13.38 -10.80
CA ASP A 192 -13.91 -13.95 -9.61
C ASP A 192 -13.23 -13.48 -8.29
N ALA A 193 -12.40 -12.44 -8.36
CA ALA A 193 -11.85 -11.82 -7.16
C ALA A 193 -12.99 -11.20 -6.34
N ARG A 194 -13.00 -11.47 -5.04
CA ARG A 194 -14.03 -10.97 -4.12
C ARG A 194 -13.43 -10.08 -3.03
N PRO A 195 -14.22 -9.19 -2.43
CA PRO A 195 -13.78 -8.40 -1.31
C PRO A 195 -13.59 -9.27 -0.05
N LEU A 196 -12.58 -8.96 0.73
CA LEU A 196 -12.33 -9.54 2.04
C LEU A 196 -13.09 -8.72 3.10
N SER A 197 -13.88 -9.38 3.94
CA SER A 197 -14.61 -8.70 5.01
C SER A 197 -13.71 -8.26 6.17
N VAL A 198 -12.72 -9.09 6.51
CA VAL A 198 -11.74 -8.83 7.59
C VAL A 198 -10.37 -9.32 7.14
N VAL A 199 -9.34 -8.56 7.49
CA VAL A 199 -7.92 -8.95 7.33
C VAL A 199 -7.13 -8.49 8.55
N THR A 200 -6.02 -9.16 8.84
CA THR A 200 -5.09 -8.69 9.86
C THR A 200 -4.19 -7.58 9.33
N TYR A 201 -3.63 -6.76 10.24
CA TYR A 201 -2.63 -5.75 9.86
C TYR A 201 -1.43 -6.38 9.14
N ALA A 202 -0.99 -7.57 9.56
CA ALA A 202 0.15 -8.25 8.93
C ALA A 202 -0.17 -8.66 7.49
N GLU A 203 -1.34 -9.25 7.25
CA GLU A 203 -1.77 -9.66 5.91
C GLU A 203 -1.88 -8.46 4.96
N ILE A 204 -2.54 -7.38 5.38
CA ILE A 204 -2.68 -6.20 4.51
C ILE A 204 -1.35 -5.50 4.26
N CYS A 205 -0.44 -5.42 5.25
CA CYS A 205 0.92 -4.93 5.03
C CYS A 205 1.64 -5.77 3.98
N ASN A 206 1.60 -7.10 4.11
CA ASN A 206 2.23 -8.00 3.16
C ASN A 206 1.61 -7.88 1.76
N MET A 207 0.28 -7.86 1.65
CA MET A 207 -0.39 -7.64 0.36
C MET A 207 0.02 -6.30 -0.26
N ALA A 208 0.09 -5.23 0.51
CA ALA A 208 0.47 -3.91 0.04
C ALA A 208 1.94 -3.85 -0.42
N TYR A 209 2.87 -4.46 0.32
CA TYR A 209 4.27 -4.60 -0.10
C TYR A 209 4.41 -5.47 -1.36
N GLN A 210 3.52 -6.42 -1.55
CA GLN A 210 3.50 -7.30 -2.73
C GLN A 210 2.67 -6.75 -3.90
N GLY A 211 2.25 -5.48 -3.84
CA GLY A 211 1.67 -4.77 -4.98
C GLY A 211 0.16 -4.52 -4.93
N ALA A 212 -0.55 -4.93 -3.89
CA ALA A 212 -1.94 -4.55 -3.67
C ALA A 212 -2.02 -3.06 -3.31
N LYS A 213 -2.40 -2.21 -4.28
CA LYS A 213 -2.35 -0.73 -4.16
C LYS A 213 -3.60 -0.14 -3.49
N VAL A 214 -4.10 -0.74 -2.43
CA VAL A 214 -5.33 -0.28 -1.78
C VAL A 214 -5.05 0.69 -0.64
N ILE A 215 -3.96 0.45 0.11
CA ILE A 215 -3.48 1.29 1.21
C ILE A 215 -1.96 1.22 1.28
N HIS A 216 -1.33 2.28 1.76
CA HIS A 216 0.12 2.28 1.92
C HIS A 216 0.54 1.53 3.21
N PRO A 217 1.55 0.63 3.18
CA PRO A 217 1.98 -0.17 4.34
C PRO A 217 2.28 0.66 5.57
N ARG A 218 2.95 1.80 5.41
CA ARG A 218 3.29 2.73 6.49
C ARG A 218 2.07 3.22 7.29
N ALA A 219 0.93 3.42 6.62
CA ALA A 219 -0.32 3.79 7.27
C ALA A 219 -0.87 2.66 8.14
N VAL A 220 -0.78 1.43 7.63
CA VAL A 220 -1.19 0.21 8.35
C VAL A 220 -0.30 -0.02 9.57
N GLU A 221 1.01 0.13 9.45
CA GLU A 221 1.97 -0.03 10.54
C GLU A 221 1.68 0.94 11.70
N ILE A 222 1.37 2.21 11.41
CA ILE A 222 1.01 3.20 12.43
C ILE A 222 -0.28 2.79 13.16
N ALA A 223 -1.31 2.40 12.41
CA ALA A 223 -2.57 1.96 12.99
C ALA A 223 -2.42 0.68 13.83
N MET A 224 -1.58 -0.26 13.37
CA MET A 224 -1.24 -1.49 14.09
C MET A 224 -0.57 -1.19 15.43
N GLN A 225 0.45 -0.30 15.45
CA GLN A 225 1.14 0.10 16.67
C GLN A 225 0.19 0.76 17.68
N ALA A 226 -0.74 1.58 17.19
CA ALA A 226 -1.75 2.23 18.00
C ALA A 226 -2.95 1.32 18.34
N LYS A 227 -3.06 0.13 17.73
CA LYS A 227 -4.18 -0.80 17.85
C LYS A 227 -5.54 -0.20 17.46
N ILE A 228 -5.56 0.71 16.48
CA ILE A 228 -6.77 1.36 16.01
C ILE A 228 -7.26 0.66 14.73
N PRO A 229 -8.49 0.13 14.72
CA PRO A 229 -9.03 -0.53 13.54
C PRO A 229 -9.11 0.41 12.33
N LEU A 230 -8.68 -0.12 11.17
CA LEU A 230 -8.87 0.54 9.88
C LEU A 230 -10.07 -0.08 9.16
N ARG A 231 -10.81 0.73 8.42
CA ARG A 231 -11.80 0.23 7.46
C ARG A 231 -11.44 0.78 6.08
N ILE A 232 -11.29 -0.10 5.11
CA ILE A 232 -11.02 0.26 3.72
C ILE A 232 -12.35 0.16 2.99
N ARG A 233 -12.85 1.29 2.48
CA ARG A 233 -14.22 1.44 1.98
C ARG A 233 -14.24 2.15 0.64
N SER A 234 -15.28 1.90 -0.14
CA SER A 234 -15.53 2.68 -1.36
C SER A 234 -16.16 4.02 -1.02
N THR A 235 -15.73 5.07 -1.73
CA THR A 235 -16.41 6.38 -1.71
C THR A 235 -17.83 6.27 -2.27
N TYR A 236 -18.05 5.37 -3.23
CA TYR A 236 -19.27 5.26 -4.04
C TYR A 236 -20.27 4.18 -3.57
N SER A 237 -20.01 3.56 -2.42
CA SER A 237 -20.83 2.45 -1.90
C SER A 237 -21.04 2.58 -0.40
N ASP A 238 -22.19 2.08 0.08
CA ASP A 238 -22.50 1.95 1.51
C ASP A 238 -22.03 0.65 2.14
N LEU A 239 -21.41 -0.22 1.36
CA LEU A 239 -20.86 -1.48 1.86
C LEU A 239 -19.86 -1.24 2.99
N PRO A 240 -19.76 -2.15 3.98
CA PRO A 240 -18.89 -1.98 5.14
C PRO A 240 -17.40 -1.92 4.75
N GLY A 241 -17.03 -2.46 3.58
CA GLY A 241 -15.65 -2.59 3.13
C GLY A 241 -14.90 -3.68 3.89
N THR A 242 -13.58 -3.55 3.94
CA THR A 242 -12.69 -4.47 4.65
C THR A 242 -12.29 -3.89 6.00
N LEU A 243 -12.53 -4.62 7.07
CA LEU A 243 -12.02 -4.30 8.41
C LEU A 243 -10.59 -4.83 8.56
N VAL A 244 -9.66 -3.96 8.95
CA VAL A 244 -8.27 -4.30 9.27
C VAL A 244 -8.09 -4.22 10.78
N THR A 245 -7.70 -5.33 11.42
CA THR A 245 -7.61 -5.43 12.90
C THR A 245 -6.48 -6.36 13.34
N SER A 246 -6.20 -6.38 14.64
CA SER A 246 -5.17 -7.25 15.23
C SER A 246 -5.61 -8.69 15.44
N SER A 247 -6.91 -8.96 15.46
CA SER A 247 -7.44 -10.31 15.65
C SER A 247 -8.50 -10.62 14.61
N LEU A 248 -8.56 -11.85 14.16
CA LEU A 248 -9.57 -12.35 13.24
C LEU A 248 -10.98 -12.42 13.88
N LYS A 249 -11.14 -12.05 15.14
CA LYS A 249 -12.46 -11.93 15.79
C LYS A 249 -13.15 -10.69 15.25
N GLY A 250 -14.11 -10.92 14.37
CA GLY A 250 -15.01 -9.86 13.89
C GLY A 250 -15.82 -9.23 15.02
N PRO A 251 -16.41 -8.04 14.82
CA PRO A 251 -17.20 -7.32 15.82
C PRO A 251 -18.37 -8.12 16.40
N ALA A 252 -18.78 -9.21 15.78
CA ALA A 252 -19.88 -10.09 16.18
C ALA A 252 -19.46 -11.36 16.92
N GLY A 253 -18.17 -11.50 17.31
CA GLY A 253 -17.70 -12.70 18.02
C GLY A 253 -17.68 -13.97 17.17
N LYS A 254 -17.92 -13.89 15.86
CA LYS A 254 -17.72 -15.01 14.95
C LYS A 254 -16.21 -15.15 14.72
N ASP A 255 -15.67 -16.32 15.09
CA ASP A 255 -14.29 -16.66 14.73
C ASP A 255 -14.19 -16.63 13.20
N VAL A 256 -13.38 -15.71 12.67
CA VAL A 256 -12.98 -15.77 11.28
C VAL A 256 -12.02 -16.94 11.19
N GLN A 257 -12.38 -17.95 10.41
CA GLN A 257 -11.51 -19.12 10.22
C GLN A 257 -10.19 -18.64 9.61
N GLU A 258 -9.09 -19.10 10.18
CA GLU A 258 -7.76 -18.81 9.63
C GLU A 258 -7.66 -19.39 8.22
N SER A 259 -7.64 -18.51 7.23
CA SER A 259 -7.36 -18.90 5.84
C SER A 259 -5.87 -19.10 5.68
N ILE A 260 -5.48 -20.19 5.03
CA ILE A 260 -4.06 -20.44 4.75
C ILE A 260 -3.52 -19.38 3.80
N ILE A 261 -4.29 -19.08 2.74
CA ILE A 261 -4.02 -17.99 1.79
C ILE A 261 -5.20 -17.03 1.82
N THR A 262 -4.89 -15.76 2.06
CA THR A 262 -5.85 -14.65 2.12
C THR A 262 -6.04 -14.01 0.76
N GLY A 263 -4.95 -13.93 -0.04
CA GLY A 263 -5.03 -13.31 -1.37
C GLY A 263 -3.76 -13.49 -2.19
N ILE A 264 -3.89 -13.17 -3.48
CA ILE A 264 -2.80 -13.19 -4.45
C ILE A 264 -2.50 -11.75 -4.87
N ALA A 265 -1.28 -11.31 -4.59
CA ALA A 265 -0.77 -10.01 -5.01
C ALA A 265 0.28 -10.16 -6.11
N HIS A 266 0.57 -9.08 -6.85
CA HIS A 266 1.57 -9.14 -7.90
C HIS A 266 2.30 -7.82 -8.09
N VAL A 267 3.54 -7.90 -8.57
CA VAL A 267 4.33 -6.76 -9.06
C VAL A 267 4.85 -7.11 -10.44
N SER A 268 4.61 -6.24 -11.41
CA SER A 268 5.11 -6.37 -12.79
C SER A 268 6.27 -5.39 -13.06
N ASN A 269 6.84 -5.47 -14.26
CA ASN A 269 7.97 -4.64 -14.70
C ASN A 269 9.21 -4.83 -13.81
N ILE A 270 9.58 -6.09 -13.65
CA ILE A 270 10.73 -6.54 -12.87
C ILE A 270 11.78 -7.13 -13.81
N THR A 271 13.04 -6.86 -13.51
CA THR A 271 14.20 -7.50 -14.15
C THR A 271 14.90 -8.37 -13.12
N GLN A 272 15.16 -9.63 -13.45
CA GLN A 272 16.03 -10.52 -12.69
C GLN A 272 17.47 -10.37 -13.18
N ILE A 273 18.41 -10.22 -12.24
CA ILE A 273 19.84 -10.14 -12.50
C ILE A 273 20.54 -11.28 -11.77
N LYS A 274 21.40 -12.00 -12.50
CA LYS A 274 22.23 -13.08 -11.96
C LYS A 274 23.68 -12.70 -12.20
N VAL A 275 24.49 -12.70 -11.14
CA VAL A 275 25.93 -12.44 -11.21
C VAL A 275 26.63 -13.66 -10.61
N TYR A 276 27.49 -14.28 -11.42
CA TYR A 276 28.21 -15.49 -11.04
C TYR A 276 29.57 -15.18 -10.44
N ALA A 277 29.94 -15.94 -9.41
CA ALA A 277 31.24 -15.85 -8.77
C ALA A 277 32.29 -16.69 -9.54
N ASN A 278 33.48 -16.18 -9.64
CA ASN A 278 34.63 -16.99 -10.08
C ASN A 278 35.08 -17.89 -8.93
N ASP A 279 35.82 -18.95 -9.24
CA ASP A 279 36.36 -19.85 -8.23
C ASP A 279 37.25 -19.09 -7.24
N GLY A 280 36.95 -19.29 -5.94
CA GLY A 280 37.66 -18.61 -4.85
C GLY A 280 37.31 -17.14 -4.64
N GLN A 281 36.27 -16.64 -5.28
CA GLN A 281 35.79 -15.26 -5.10
C GLN A 281 34.78 -15.16 -3.96
N TYR A 282 35.17 -14.50 -2.86
CA TYR A 282 34.33 -14.35 -1.66
C TYR A 282 33.72 -12.94 -1.49
N ASP A 283 34.11 -11.97 -2.32
CA ASP A 283 33.73 -10.57 -2.18
C ASP A 283 32.66 -10.10 -3.19
N LEU A 284 32.21 -11.00 -4.07
CA LEU A 284 31.24 -10.70 -5.12
C LEU A 284 29.98 -10.04 -4.55
N GLN A 285 29.37 -10.63 -3.52
CA GLN A 285 28.13 -10.18 -2.92
C GLN A 285 28.28 -8.74 -2.39
N THR A 286 29.40 -8.47 -1.70
CA THR A 286 29.70 -7.15 -1.15
C THR A 286 29.85 -6.11 -2.26
N LYS A 287 30.57 -6.44 -3.33
CA LYS A 287 30.79 -5.53 -4.47
C LYS A 287 29.48 -5.22 -5.19
N VAL A 288 28.70 -6.25 -5.50
CA VAL A 288 27.43 -6.10 -6.23
C VAL A 288 26.43 -5.25 -5.45
N PHE A 289 26.15 -5.60 -4.20
CA PHE A 289 25.13 -4.87 -3.42
C PHE A 289 25.58 -3.46 -3.02
N LYS A 290 26.91 -3.25 -2.81
CA LYS A 290 27.44 -1.92 -2.57
C LYS A 290 27.30 -1.02 -3.82
N ALA A 291 27.49 -1.57 -5.02
CA ALA A 291 27.29 -0.83 -6.27
C ALA A 291 25.80 -0.46 -6.46
N MET A 292 24.86 -1.36 -6.16
CA MET A 292 23.43 -1.05 -6.22
C MET A 292 23.06 0.04 -5.21
N ALA A 293 23.54 -0.04 -3.98
CA ALA A 293 23.29 0.94 -2.94
C ALA A 293 23.83 2.34 -3.28
N GLN A 294 25.02 2.43 -3.87
CA GLN A 294 25.61 3.70 -4.30
C GLN A 294 24.76 4.42 -5.35
N GLU A 295 24.07 3.68 -6.21
CA GLU A 295 23.18 4.23 -7.24
C GLU A 295 21.71 4.32 -6.74
N GLN A 296 21.48 4.13 -5.45
CA GLN A 296 20.14 4.12 -4.85
C GLN A 296 19.15 3.15 -5.54
N ILE A 297 19.68 2.02 -6.04
CA ILE A 297 18.88 0.95 -6.62
C ILE A 297 18.45 0.01 -5.51
N SER A 298 17.14 -0.04 -5.26
CA SER A 298 16.55 -1.02 -4.34
C SER A 298 16.57 -2.40 -4.99
N VAL A 299 17.08 -3.38 -4.27
CA VAL A 299 17.10 -4.79 -4.68
C VAL A 299 16.06 -5.58 -3.88
N ASP A 300 15.42 -6.53 -4.53
CA ASP A 300 14.39 -7.40 -3.93
C ASP A 300 14.63 -8.84 -4.35
N PHE A 301 13.95 -9.80 -3.70
CA PHE A 301 13.93 -11.21 -4.05
C PHE A 301 15.35 -11.81 -4.18
N ILE A 302 16.16 -11.55 -3.14
CA ILE A 302 17.61 -11.84 -3.14
C ILE A 302 17.85 -13.32 -2.82
N ASN A 303 18.69 -13.98 -3.64
CA ASN A 303 19.26 -15.28 -3.32
C ASN A 303 20.78 -15.18 -3.41
N ILE A 304 21.46 -15.57 -2.34
CA ILE A 304 22.93 -15.57 -2.23
C ILE A 304 23.40 -17.02 -2.12
N SER A 305 24.32 -17.41 -2.96
CA SER A 305 24.95 -18.72 -2.93
C SER A 305 26.46 -18.61 -3.15
N PRO A 306 27.25 -19.66 -2.87
CA PRO A 306 28.66 -19.68 -3.20
C PRO A 306 28.94 -19.48 -4.70
N LYS A 307 27.98 -19.81 -5.57
CA LYS A 307 28.07 -19.68 -7.03
C LYS A 307 27.75 -18.28 -7.55
N GLY A 308 27.19 -17.40 -6.72
CA GLY A 308 26.82 -16.05 -7.12
C GLY A 308 25.61 -15.49 -6.40
N VAL A 309 25.06 -14.42 -6.95
CA VAL A 309 23.86 -13.76 -6.45
C VAL A 309 22.80 -13.69 -7.54
N VAL A 310 21.55 -13.88 -7.14
CA VAL A 310 20.37 -13.64 -7.96
C VAL A 310 19.47 -12.67 -7.20
N TYR A 311 19.03 -11.62 -7.87
CA TYR A 311 18.14 -10.64 -7.28
C TYR A 311 17.27 -9.98 -8.35
N THR A 312 16.25 -9.26 -7.93
CA THR A 312 15.38 -8.50 -8.83
C THR A 312 15.46 -7.01 -8.53
N ILE A 313 15.23 -6.22 -9.57
CA ILE A 313 15.08 -4.77 -9.51
C ILE A 313 13.88 -4.34 -10.35
N MET A 314 13.40 -3.13 -10.14
CA MET A 314 12.44 -2.51 -11.04
C MET A 314 13.06 -2.28 -12.41
N GLU A 315 12.30 -2.51 -13.48
CA GLU A 315 12.80 -2.51 -14.86
C GLU A 315 13.37 -1.16 -15.31
N ASP A 316 12.86 -0.04 -14.80
CA ASP A 316 13.35 1.31 -15.07
C ASP A 316 14.80 1.54 -14.57
N LYS A 317 15.27 0.74 -13.63
CA LYS A 317 16.65 0.79 -13.09
C LYS A 317 17.62 -0.15 -13.78
N THR A 318 17.16 -0.97 -14.73
CA THR A 318 17.97 -2.03 -15.33
C THR A 318 19.22 -1.49 -16.03
N GLU A 319 19.09 -0.47 -16.89
CA GLU A 319 20.23 0.07 -17.63
C GLU A 319 21.30 0.67 -16.70
N LEU A 320 20.86 1.34 -15.63
CA LEU A 320 21.78 1.89 -14.63
C LEU A 320 22.52 0.77 -13.89
N ALA A 321 21.79 -0.27 -13.46
CA ALA A 321 22.37 -1.41 -12.77
C ALA A 321 23.41 -2.14 -13.64
N LEU A 322 23.08 -2.41 -14.91
CA LEU A 322 23.96 -3.11 -15.83
C LEU A 322 25.26 -2.32 -16.10
N ARG A 323 25.15 -1.01 -16.31
CA ARG A 323 26.31 -0.13 -16.46
C ARG A 323 27.23 -0.20 -15.25
N LYS A 324 26.65 -0.13 -14.03
CA LYS A 324 27.43 -0.19 -12.79
C LYS A 324 28.09 -1.53 -12.54
N LEU A 325 27.40 -2.63 -12.86
CA LEU A 325 28.00 -3.97 -12.77
C LEU A 325 29.16 -4.12 -13.74
N LYS A 326 29.04 -3.60 -14.96
CA LYS A 326 30.13 -3.61 -15.94
C LYS A 326 31.32 -2.76 -15.50
N GLU A 327 31.10 -1.58 -14.91
CA GLU A 327 32.17 -0.72 -14.35
C GLU A 327 33.01 -1.44 -13.28
N ILE A 328 32.37 -2.33 -12.49
CA ILE A 328 33.08 -3.13 -11.47
C ILE A 328 33.52 -4.52 -11.95
N GLY A 329 33.46 -4.77 -13.28
CA GLY A 329 34.02 -5.95 -13.93
C GLY A 329 33.13 -7.18 -13.98
N TYR A 330 31.80 -7.02 -13.86
CA TYR A 330 30.86 -8.13 -13.97
C TYR A 330 29.99 -8.03 -15.22
N GLU A 331 29.74 -9.18 -15.85
CA GLU A 331 28.76 -9.36 -16.93
C GLU A 331 27.63 -10.25 -16.43
N PRO A 332 26.49 -9.66 -16.00
CA PRO A 332 25.38 -10.43 -15.46
C PRO A 332 24.53 -11.08 -16.54
N ASP A 333 23.91 -12.24 -16.21
CA ASP A 333 22.76 -12.73 -16.93
C ASP A 333 21.51 -11.93 -16.54
N VAL A 334 20.74 -11.51 -17.54
CA VAL A 334 19.58 -10.63 -17.34
C VAL A 334 18.34 -11.24 -17.92
N THR A 335 17.30 -11.37 -17.09
CA THR A 335 15.98 -11.75 -17.53
C THR A 335 15.04 -10.58 -17.33
N ARG A 336 14.65 -9.92 -18.42
CA ARG A 336 13.72 -8.78 -18.42
C ARG A 336 12.28 -9.24 -18.53
N ASN A 337 11.35 -8.31 -18.38
CA ASN A 337 9.92 -8.57 -18.50
C ASN A 337 9.47 -9.72 -17.58
N CYS A 338 9.79 -9.60 -16.31
CA CYS A 338 9.34 -10.53 -15.28
C CYS A 338 8.21 -9.91 -14.44
N ALA A 339 7.47 -10.80 -13.77
CA ALA A 339 6.49 -10.44 -12.77
C ALA A 339 6.65 -11.33 -11.53
N LYS A 340 6.51 -10.75 -10.36
CA LYS A 340 6.47 -11.44 -9.08
C LYS A 340 5.01 -11.67 -8.70
N VAL A 341 4.62 -12.90 -8.46
CA VAL A 341 3.30 -13.30 -7.96
C VAL A 341 3.47 -13.81 -6.54
N SER A 342 2.63 -13.34 -5.64
CA SER A 342 2.77 -13.56 -4.20
C SER A 342 1.47 -14.12 -3.63
N ALA A 343 1.52 -15.33 -3.10
CA ALA A 343 0.45 -15.88 -2.27
C ALA A 343 0.67 -15.37 -0.83
N VAL A 344 -0.30 -14.65 -0.29
CA VAL A 344 -0.23 -14.04 1.05
C VAL A 344 -1.27 -14.67 1.96
N GLY A 345 -0.87 -15.05 3.18
CA GLY A 345 -1.78 -15.60 4.18
C GLY A 345 -1.08 -15.90 5.50
N ALA A 346 -1.79 -15.71 6.59
CA ALA A 346 -1.26 -15.94 7.94
C ALA A 346 -1.03 -17.44 8.25
N GLY A 347 -1.74 -18.34 7.55
CA GLY A 347 -1.67 -19.80 7.77
C GLY A 347 -0.59 -20.52 6.96
N ILE A 348 0.30 -19.82 6.26
CA ILE A 348 1.37 -20.45 5.44
C ILE A 348 2.40 -21.15 6.32
N ALA A 349 2.82 -20.48 7.40
CA ALA A 349 3.86 -21.00 8.27
C ALA A 349 3.43 -22.31 8.96
N GLY A 350 4.25 -23.35 8.83
CA GLY A 350 3.98 -24.65 9.45
C GLY A 350 2.93 -25.51 8.74
N THR A 351 2.39 -25.05 7.60
CA THR A 351 1.42 -25.83 6.82
C THR A 351 2.11 -26.53 5.65
N PRO A 352 2.32 -27.86 5.72
CA PRO A 352 2.93 -28.62 4.63
C PRO A 352 2.04 -28.59 3.37
N GLY A 353 2.65 -28.57 2.19
CA GLY A 353 1.95 -28.71 0.91
C GLY A 353 1.64 -27.38 0.19
N VAL A 354 1.70 -26.22 0.85
CA VAL A 354 1.40 -24.92 0.20
C VAL A 354 2.32 -24.67 -1.01
N THR A 355 3.62 -24.85 -0.82
CA THR A 355 4.60 -24.67 -1.91
C THR A 355 4.38 -25.70 -3.03
N ALA A 356 4.06 -26.96 -2.68
CA ALA A 356 3.78 -28.00 -3.67
C ALA A 356 2.56 -27.61 -4.52
N ALA A 357 1.46 -27.17 -3.91
CA ALA A 357 0.26 -26.72 -4.61
C ALA A 357 0.53 -25.53 -5.55
N ILE A 358 1.39 -24.57 -5.13
CA ILE A 358 1.80 -23.45 -6.00
C ILE A 358 2.58 -23.95 -7.20
N VAL A 359 3.60 -24.80 -6.98
CA VAL A 359 4.45 -25.31 -8.06
C VAL A 359 3.64 -26.13 -9.04
N GLU A 360 2.80 -27.04 -8.55
CA GLU A 360 1.94 -27.89 -9.38
C GLU A 360 0.93 -27.07 -10.19
N SER A 361 0.27 -26.11 -9.54
CA SER A 361 -0.67 -25.20 -10.21
C SER A 361 -0.06 -24.46 -11.40
N LEU A 362 1.19 -24.01 -11.27
CA LEU A 362 1.89 -23.31 -12.34
C LEU A 362 2.46 -24.27 -13.39
N SER A 363 3.06 -25.38 -12.95
CA SER A 363 3.66 -26.37 -13.87
C SER A 363 2.63 -27.04 -14.76
N SER A 364 1.43 -27.37 -14.25
CA SER A 364 0.33 -27.95 -15.04
C SER A 364 -0.16 -27.04 -16.16
N ARG A 365 0.14 -25.74 -16.08
CA ARG A 365 -0.15 -24.72 -17.10
C ARG A 365 1.07 -24.37 -17.96
N ASN A 366 2.16 -25.13 -17.85
CA ASN A 366 3.45 -24.87 -18.52
C ASN A 366 4.07 -23.52 -18.17
N ILE A 367 3.79 -22.98 -16.99
CA ILE A 367 4.37 -21.72 -16.50
C ILE A 367 5.69 -22.03 -15.80
N GLN A 368 6.77 -21.44 -16.31
CA GLN A 368 8.09 -21.62 -15.73
C GLN A 368 8.31 -20.69 -14.52
N ILE A 369 8.59 -21.27 -13.37
CA ILE A 369 9.05 -20.53 -12.20
C ILE A 369 10.55 -20.20 -12.38
N LEU A 370 10.89 -18.91 -12.48
CA LEU A 370 12.27 -18.43 -12.64
C LEU A 370 13.02 -18.36 -11.31
N GLN A 371 12.29 -18.08 -10.23
CA GLN A 371 12.80 -17.99 -8.87
C GLN A 371 11.64 -18.13 -7.90
N SER A 372 11.89 -18.64 -6.71
CA SER A 372 10.92 -18.67 -5.60
C SER A 372 11.61 -18.30 -4.30
N ALA A 373 10.87 -17.74 -3.36
CA ALA A 373 11.24 -17.54 -1.98
C ALA A 373 10.00 -17.53 -1.10
N ASP A 374 10.19 -17.67 0.19
CA ASP A 374 9.11 -17.70 1.16
C ASP A 374 9.43 -16.89 2.41
N SER A 375 8.37 -16.58 3.15
CA SER A 375 8.40 -16.07 4.51
C SER A 375 7.28 -16.77 5.31
N HIS A 376 7.14 -16.40 6.58
CA HIS A 376 6.07 -16.97 7.41
C HIS A 376 4.64 -16.71 6.88
N THR A 377 4.45 -15.67 6.08
CA THR A 377 3.13 -15.19 5.64
C THR A 377 3.02 -14.99 4.14
N THR A 378 4.06 -15.32 3.37
CA THR A 378 4.06 -15.08 1.93
C THR A 378 4.97 -16.08 1.22
N ILE A 379 4.49 -16.62 0.09
CA ILE A 379 5.32 -17.37 -0.87
C ILE A 379 5.32 -16.60 -2.18
N TRP A 380 6.52 -16.33 -2.70
CA TRP A 380 6.73 -15.60 -3.95
C TRP A 380 7.22 -16.53 -5.05
N VAL A 381 6.71 -16.30 -6.23
CA VAL A 381 7.24 -16.87 -7.46
C VAL A 381 7.50 -15.77 -8.47
N LEU A 382 8.63 -15.85 -9.15
CA LEU A 382 8.97 -15.00 -10.29
C LEU A 382 8.65 -15.77 -11.57
N VAL A 383 7.86 -15.15 -12.44
CA VAL A 383 7.44 -15.70 -13.73
C VAL A 383 7.74 -14.70 -14.85
N LYS A 384 7.60 -15.09 -16.09
CA LYS A 384 7.59 -14.15 -17.22
C LYS A 384 6.35 -13.27 -17.14
N LYS A 385 6.44 -12.02 -17.60
CA LYS A 385 5.32 -11.06 -17.59
C LYS A 385 4.13 -11.55 -18.41
N GLU A 386 4.37 -12.30 -19.50
CA GLU A 386 3.35 -12.92 -20.34
C GLU A 386 2.50 -13.94 -19.57
N ASP A 387 3.10 -14.62 -18.58
CA ASP A 387 2.43 -15.63 -17.77
C ASP A 387 1.74 -15.02 -16.51
N LEU A 388 1.84 -13.71 -16.28
CA LEU A 388 1.34 -13.08 -15.06
C LEU A 388 -0.15 -13.34 -14.82
N ILE A 389 -0.98 -13.08 -15.82
CA ILE A 389 -2.45 -13.19 -15.68
C ILE A 389 -2.84 -14.63 -15.39
N GLU A 390 -2.28 -15.58 -16.15
CA GLU A 390 -2.55 -17.00 -15.95
C GLU A 390 -2.05 -17.48 -14.59
N SER A 391 -0.87 -17.05 -14.15
CA SER A 391 -0.32 -17.38 -12.82
C SER A 391 -1.23 -16.91 -11.68
N VAL A 392 -1.71 -15.67 -11.74
CA VAL A 392 -2.60 -15.11 -10.69
C VAL A 392 -3.92 -15.87 -10.67
N ASN A 393 -4.54 -16.14 -11.84
CA ASN A 393 -5.79 -16.90 -11.94
C ASN A 393 -5.61 -18.34 -11.47
N ALA A 394 -4.51 -18.99 -11.86
CA ALA A 394 -4.19 -20.35 -11.45
C ALA A 394 -4.13 -20.48 -9.92
N LEU A 395 -3.35 -19.62 -9.26
CA LEU A 395 -3.21 -19.64 -7.81
C LEU A 395 -4.51 -19.26 -7.10
N HIS A 396 -5.25 -18.28 -7.62
CA HIS A 396 -6.55 -17.86 -7.07
C HIS A 396 -7.55 -19.03 -7.06
N THR A 397 -7.60 -19.80 -8.16
CA THR A 397 -8.45 -20.99 -8.30
C THR A 397 -7.97 -22.13 -7.41
N THR A 398 -6.67 -22.42 -7.39
CA THR A 398 -6.07 -23.49 -6.58
C THR A 398 -6.36 -23.33 -5.09
N PHE A 399 -6.32 -22.09 -4.58
CA PHE A 399 -6.62 -21.78 -3.19
C PHE A 399 -8.10 -21.44 -2.95
N ARG A 400 -8.99 -21.63 -3.92
CA ARG A 400 -10.45 -21.41 -3.86
C ARG A 400 -10.81 -20.03 -3.28
N LEU A 401 -10.07 -18.99 -3.66
CA LEU A 401 -10.26 -17.66 -3.12
C LEU A 401 -11.54 -16.95 -3.61
N ASN A 402 -12.23 -17.52 -4.59
CA ASN A 402 -13.56 -17.11 -5.05
C ASN A 402 -14.69 -17.56 -4.10
N GLU A 403 -14.44 -18.52 -3.21
CA GLU A 403 -15.46 -19.09 -2.32
C GLU A 403 -15.43 -18.41 -0.95
N GLU A 404 -16.61 -18.10 -0.38
CA GLU A 404 -16.73 -17.46 0.93
C GLU A 404 -16.84 -18.53 2.04
N GLY A 405 -16.07 -18.37 3.12
CA GLY A 405 -16.20 -19.22 4.33
C GLY A 405 -15.61 -20.63 4.22
N ILE A 406 -14.88 -20.96 3.17
CA ILE A 406 -14.16 -22.23 3.07
C ILE A 406 -12.76 -22.05 3.64
N THR A 407 -12.52 -22.71 4.80
CA THR A 407 -11.16 -23.03 5.23
C THR A 407 -10.59 -23.96 4.18
N THR A 408 -9.62 -23.49 3.43
CA THR A 408 -8.94 -24.30 2.43
C THR A 408 -8.31 -25.49 3.15
N ASN A 409 -8.98 -26.66 3.12
CA ASN A 409 -8.40 -27.87 3.66
C ASN A 409 -7.32 -28.35 2.67
N LEU A 410 -6.09 -27.90 2.91
CA LEU A 410 -4.94 -28.28 2.09
C LEU A 410 -4.77 -29.79 1.96
N GLN A 411 -5.17 -30.57 2.98
CA GLN A 411 -5.14 -32.03 2.90
C GLN A 411 -6.08 -32.52 1.79
N GLU A 412 -7.23 -31.88 1.59
CA GLU A 412 -8.14 -32.21 0.48
C GLU A 412 -7.58 -31.79 -0.86
N ILE A 413 -6.98 -30.59 -0.95
CA ILE A 413 -6.36 -30.12 -2.20
C ILE A 413 -5.18 -31.01 -2.57
N VAL A 414 -4.28 -31.25 -1.62
CA VAL A 414 -3.11 -32.12 -1.82
C VAL A 414 -3.53 -33.56 -2.10
N GLN A 415 -4.53 -34.11 -1.37
CA GLN A 415 -5.02 -35.47 -1.62
C GLN A 415 -5.76 -35.61 -2.95
N GLN A 416 -6.56 -34.64 -3.38
CA GLN A 416 -7.21 -34.67 -4.70
C GLN A 416 -6.17 -34.66 -5.82
N GLN A 417 -5.10 -33.90 -5.68
CA GLN A 417 -4.03 -33.82 -6.65
C GLN A 417 -3.15 -35.08 -6.69
N PHE A 418 -2.88 -35.73 -5.51
CA PHE A 418 -2.12 -37.00 -5.47
C PHE A 418 -2.92 -38.22 -5.91
N ASN A 419 -4.26 -38.15 -5.98
CA ASN A 419 -5.08 -39.29 -6.42
C ASN A 419 -5.31 -39.29 -7.95
N GLU A 420 -4.87 -38.31 -8.71
CA GLU A 420 -4.91 -38.23 -10.16
C GLU A 420 -3.62 -38.74 -10.85
N TYR A 421 -2.65 -39.22 -10.08
CA TYR A 421 -1.44 -39.90 -10.52
C TYR A 421 -1.44 -41.36 -10.01
#